data_6053e0346352905ae41d71c90f5b3972
#
_entry.id   6053e0346352905ae41d71c90f5b3972
#
_cell.length_a   1.000
_cell.length_b   1.000
_cell.length_c   1.000
_cell.angle_alpha   90.00
_cell.angle_beta   90.00
_cell.angle_gamma   90.00
#
_symmetry.space_group_name_H-M   'P 1'
#
loop_
_entity.id
_entity.type
_entity.pdbx_description
1 polymer ?
#
loop_
_entity_poly.entity_id
_entity_poly.type
_entity_poly.pdbx_seq_one_letter_code
_entity_poly.pdbx_strand_id
1 'polypeptide(L)'
;MNIRIEKSSLLFSSLLFSSLLFSSLLFSSAVQAKEDNGKGIYVQADWVHAREKIETDAPNQPEILQDYSYIKTHSNHPRFSIGYDFGNWRIAVDYAHYRKWSHGKHLISEPIEKDPAGSTPPMNLVKSSTVIDHKDAGSFQAKNSYGISVIYDFDTEYKIKPYIGARIGVGHVAASGYTKDEFTTKLTLKANNMPIGGDVKAAQETSYSRTIKRIGFGFIGGIGYDITPNITLDLGYRYNDWGHLENVRFKTHEASFGVRYRF
;
A
#
# COMPACT_ATOMS: atom_id res chain seq x y z
N MET A 1 -26.66 31.30 -19.71
CA MET A 1 -25.79 31.91 -18.67
C MET A 1 -25.59 30.84 -17.59
N ASN A 2 -24.52 30.05 -17.71
CA ASN A 2 -24.24 28.92 -16.83
C ASN A 2 -23.30 29.39 -15.72
N ILE A 3 -23.77 29.40 -14.51
CA ILE A 3 -22.98 29.69 -13.30
C ILE A 3 -22.25 28.40 -12.91
N ARG A 4 -20.94 28.38 -13.14
CA ARG A 4 -20.02 27.34 -12.69
C ARG A 4 -19.61 27.70 -11.27
N ILE A 5 -20.25 27.10 -10.26
CA ILE A 5 -19.85 27.25 -8.84
C ILE A 5 -18.60 26.40 -8.64
N GLU A 6 -17.51 27.09 -8.32
CA GLU A 6 -16.21 26.46 -8.06
C GLU A 6 -16.24 25.60 -6.78
N LYS A 7 -15.96 24.32 -6.97
CA LYS A 7 -15.82 23.35 -5.86
C LYS A 7 -14.57 23.57 -4.96
N SER A 8 -13.78 24.59 -5.25
CA SER A 8 -12.56 24.90 -4.47
C SER A 8 -12.82 25.64 -3.14
N SER A 9 -13.93 26.36 -3.02
CA SER A 9 -14.23 27.11 -1.79
C SER A 9 -14.70 26.24 -0.62
N LEU A 10 -15.32 25.09 -0.89
CA LEU A 10 -15.80 24.16 0.14
C LEU A 10 -14.69 23.36 0.80
N LEU A 11 -13.60 23.09 0.09
CA LEU A 11 -12.42 22.39 0.64
C LEU A 11 -11.57 23.29 1.54
N PHE A 12 -11.52 24.60 1.25
CA PHE A 12 -10.81 25.58 2.10
C PHE A 12 -11.53 25.86 3.41
N SER A 13 -12.87 25.88 3.39
CA SER A 13 -13.65 26.10 4.62
C SER A 13 -13.61 24.91 5.58
N SER A 14 -13.55 23.67 5.08
CA SER A 14 -13.45 22.48 5.93
C SER A 14 -12.06 22.34 6.59
N LEU A 15 -10.99 22.77 5.93
CA LEU A 15 -9.65 22.81 6.50
C LEU A 15 -9.50 23.89 7.59
N LEU A 16 -10.11 25.04 7.41
CA LEU A 16 -10.11 26.11 8.42
C LEU A 16 -10.97 25.76 9.64
N PHE A 17 -12.09 25.07 9.46
CA PHE A 17 -12.93 24.62 10.59
C PHE A 17 -12.25 23.52 11.40
N SER A 18 -11.53 22.59 10.77
CA SER A 18 -10.77 21.57 11.48
C SER A 18 -9.58 22.15 12.25
N SER A 19 -8.91 23.18 11.73
CA SER A 19 -7.82 23.85 12.42
C SER A 19 -8.28 24.67 13.63
N LEU A 20 -9.45 25.28 13.56
CA LEU A 20 -10.06 26.02 14.68
C LEU A 20 -10.56 25.11 15.81
N LEU A 21 -11.12 23.94 15.48
CA LEU A 21 -11.50 22.94 16.49
C LEU A 21 -10.27 22.32 17.16
N PHE A 22 -9.19 22.10 16.40
CA PHE A 22 -7.94 21.58 16.96
C PHE A 22 -7.27 22.61 17.89
N SER A 23 -7.29 23.90 17.54
CA SER A 23 -6.74 24.96 18.38
C SER A 23 -7.55 25.16 19.67
N SER A 24 -8.89 25.05 19.65
CA SER A 24 -9.72 25.18 20.85
C SER A 24 -9.53 24.00 21.83
N LEU A 25 -9.29 22.79 21.34
CA LEU A 25 -8.95 21.63 22.17
C LEU A 25 -7.56 21.78 22.81
N LEU A 26 -6.61 22.40 22.14
CA LEU A 26 -5.28 22.65 22.69
C LEU A 26 -5.25 23.77 23.75
N PHE A 27 -6.14 24.75 23.65
CA PHE A 27 -6.19 25.87 24.60
C PHE A 27 -7.01 25.58 25.86
N SER A 28 -7.97 24.67 25.82
CA SER A 28 -8.80 24.35 26.99
C SER A 28 -8.09 23.48 28.04
N SER A 29 -7.02 22.81 27.69
CA SER A 29 -6.23 21.93 28.57
C SER A 29 -5.10 22.64 29.33
N ALA A 30 -4.84 23.93 29.04
CA ALA A 30 -3.74 24.69 29.65
C ALA A 30 -4.07 25.16 31.11
N VAL A 31 -5.22 24.81 31.69
CA VAL A 31 -5.70 25.39 32.97
C VAL A 31 -5.67 24.42 34.15
N GLN A 32 -5.22 23.19 33.99
CA GLN A 32 -4.99 22.34 35.16
C GLN A 32 -3.54 21.84 35.19
N ALA A 33 -2.70 22.58 35.90
CA ALA A 33 -1.40 22.07 36.39
C ALA A 33 -1.69 20.98 37.45
N LYS A 34 -2.05 19.78 36.97
CA LYS A 34 -2.01 18.55 37.75
C LYS A 34 -0.56 18.09 37.79
N GLU A 35 -0.08 17.64 38.96
CA GLU A 35 1.23 16.99 39.06
C GLU A 35 1.39 16.00 37.91
N ASP A 36 2.34 16.28 37.02
CA ASP A 36 2.59 15.48 35.83
C ASP A 36 3.30 14.17 36.23
N ASN A 37 2.50 13.17 36.58
CA ASN A 37 2.99 11.82 36.88
C ASN A 37 3.43 11.06 35.61
N GLY A 38 3.63 11.74 34.50
CA GLY A 38 3.97 11.10 33.22
C GLY A 38 2.85 10.28 32.60
N LYS A 39 1.60 10.40 33.12
CA LYS A 39 0.45 9.61 32.68
C LYS A 39 -0.67 10.51 32.17
N GLY A 40 -1.34 10.11 31.11
CA GLY A 40 -2.45 10.90 30.60
C GLY A 40 -2.93 10.50 29.21
N ILE A 41 -4.01 11.15 28.78
CA ILE A 41 -4.48 11.05 27.40
C ILE A 41 -3.48 11.77 26.50
N TYR A 42 -3.23 11.21 25.34
CA TYR A 42 -2.42 11.88 24.33
C TYR A 42 -3.06 11.79 22.94
N VAL A 43 -2.70 12.72 22.10
CA VAL A 43 -2.97 12.70 20.66
C VAL A 43 -1.64 12.74 19.91
N GLN A 44 -1.60 12.08 18.77
CA GLN A 44 -0.41 12.05 17.93
C GLN A 44 -0.79 12.21 16.47
N ALA A 45 -0.05 13.02 15.74
CA ALA A 45 -0.17 13.19 14.33
C ALA A 45 1.17 12.86 13.66
N ASP A 46 1.15 11.96 12.70
CA ASP A 46 2.32 11.47 11.99
C ASP A 46 2.20 11.72 10.49
N TRP A 47 3.32 12.04 9.87
CA TRP A 47 3.52 11.91 8.45
C TRP A 47 4.22 10.58 8.17
N VAL A 48 3.60 9.74 7.38
CA VAL A 48 4.05 8.37 7.12
C VAL A 48 4.54 8.25 5.69
N HIS A 49 5.73 7.68 5.54
CA HIS A 49 6.25 7.18 4.27
C HIS A 49 6.13 5.66 4.29
N ALA A 50 5.24 5.12 3.47
CA ALA A 50 5.00 3.68 3.41
C ALA A 50 5.62 3.09 2.14
N ARG A 51 6.27 1.94 2.31
CA ARG A 51 6.65 1.03 1.25
C ARG A 51 5.72 -0.18 1.32
N GLU A 52 4.95 -0.35 0.29
CA GLU A 52 3.96 -1.40 0.19
C GLU A 52 4.50 -2.52 -0.70
N LYS A 53 4.30 -3.76 -0.28
CA LYS A 53 4.76 -4.96 -0.99
C LYS A 53 3.58 -5.92 -1.16
N ILE A 54 3.32 -6.28 -2.40
CA ILE A 54 2.36 -7.31 -2.77
C ILE A 54 3.18 -8.49 -3.27
N GLU A 55 3.02 -9.65 -2.63
CA GLU A 55 3.62 -10.92 -3.02
C GLU A 55 2.52 -11.81 -3.59
N THR A 56 2.68 -12.29 -4.81
CA THR A 56 1.73 -13.21 -5.44
C THR A 56 2.24 -14.63 -5.28
N ASP A 57 1.48 -15.46 -4.58
CA ASP A 57 1.74 -16.90 -4.47
C ASP A 57 1.11 -17.62 -5.68
N ALA A 58 1.81 -17.60 -6.81
CA ALA A 58 1.38 -18.35 -7.99
C ALA A 58 2.44 -19.40 -8.37
N PRO A 59 2.28 -20.64 -7.87
CA PRO A 59 3.32 -21.67 -8.00
C PRO A 59 3.57 -22.17 -9.42
N ASN A 60 2.74 -21.81 -10.39
CA ASN A 60 2.79 -22.34 -11.77
C ASN A 60 2.80 -21.26 -12.85
N GLN A 61 3.35 -20.07 -12.58
CA GLN A 61 3.47 -19.06 -13.61
C GLN A 61 4.67 -19.39 -14.55
N PRO A 62 4.52 -19.19 -15.87
CA PRO A 62 5.65 -19.26 -16.80
C PRO A 62 6.80 -18.36 -16.33
N GLU A 63 8.04 -18.78 -16.58
CA GLU A 63 9.25 -18.08 -16.13
C GLU A 63 9.25 -16.59 -16.53
N ILE A 64 8.66 -16.28 -17.67
CA ILE A 64 8.48 -14.91 -18.20
C ILE A 64 7.56 -14.03 -17.31
N LEU A 65 6.72 -14.63 -16.48
CA LEU A 65 5.81 -13.93 -15.55
C LEU A 65 6.31 -13.93 -14.10
N GLN A 66 7.45 -14.60 -13.81
CA GLN A 66 8.03 -14.65 -12.46
C GLN A 66 8.47 -13.27 -11.96
N ASP A 67 8.90 -12.39 -12.85
CA ASP A 67 9.21 -10.99 -12.53
C ASP A 67 7.99 -10.16 -12.05
N TYR A 68 6.78 -10.68 -12.24
CA TYR A 68 5.53 -10.10 -11.77
C TYR A 68 5.10 -10.60 -10.37
N SER A 69 5.92 -11.47 -9.75
CA SER A 69 5.59 -12.10 -8.47
C SER A 69 5.49 -11.10 -7.31
N TYR A 70 5.99 -9.87 -7.48
CA TYR A 70 5.82 -8.85 -6.47
C TYR A 70 5.75 -7.43 -7.05
N ILE A 71 4.85 -6.62 -6.49
CA ILE A 71 4.73 -5.19 -6.80
C ILE A 71 5.19 -4.43 -5.57
N LYS A 72 6.12 -3.50 -5.78
CA LYS A 72 6.59 -2.55 -4.76
C LYS A 72 6.14 -1.16 -5.13
N THR A 73 5.57 -0.45 -4.18
CA THR A 73 5.20 0.95 -4.34
C THR A 73 5.48 1.75 -3.09
N HIS A 74 5.45 3.06 -3.22
CA HIS A 74 5.64 3.99 -2.11
C HIS A 74 4.46 4.94 -2.03
N SER A 75 3.98 5.19 -0.83
CA SER A 75 2.94 6.17 -0.58
C SER A 75 3.29 7.05 0.61
N ASN A 76 2.80 8.28 0.59
CA ASN A 76 2.87 9.19 1.72
C ASN A 76 1.46 9.50 2.19
N HIS A 77 1.22 9.39 3.49
CA HIS A 77 -0.09 9.64 4.06
C HIS A 77 -0.02 10.14 5.51
N PRO A 78 -1.03 10.89 5.97
CA PRO A 78 -1.16 11.22 7.37
C PRO A 78 -1.72 10.06 8.18
N ARG A 79 -1.31 9.97 9.44
CA ARG A 79 -1.86 9.07 10.45
C ARG A 79 -2.16 9.86 11.72
N PHE A 80 -3.31 9.59 12.32
CA PHE A 80 -3.72 10.19 13.57
C PHE A 80 -3.94 9.10 14.61
N SER A 81 -3.51 9.36 15.83
CA SER A 81 -3.68 8.43 16.95
C SER A 81 -4.18 9.18 18.18
N ILE A 82 -5.00 8.52 18.94
CA ILE A 82 -5.39 8.92 20.29
C ILE A 82 -5.10 7.75 21.22
N GLY A 83 -4.56 8.04 22.40
CA GLY A 83 -4.22 6.99 23.34
C GLY A 83 -4.14 7.46 24.77
N TYR A 84 -3.80 6.52 25.63
CA TYR A 84 -3.52 6.77 27.04
C TYR A 84 -2.11 6.27 27.37
N ASP A 85 -1.36 7.12 28.02
CA ASP A 85 -0.02 6.86 28.52
C ASP A 85 -0.13 6.49 30.02
N PHE A 86 0.32 5.28 30.37
CA PHE A 86 0.34 4.75 31.74
C PHE A 86 1.74 4.90 32.37
N GLY A 87 2.64 5.61 31.70
CA GLY A 87 4.05 5.73 32.03
C GLY A 87 4.90 4.89 31.07
N ASN A 88 5.25 3.66 31.46
CA ASN A 88 6.02 2.77 30.60
C ASN A 88 5.17 2.05 29.54
N TRP A 89 3.84 2.08 29.64
CA TRP A 89 2.93 1.46 28.69
C TRP A 89 2.00 2.48 28.09
N ARG A 90 1.75 2.36 26.79
CA ARG A 90 0.74 3.15 26.08
C ARG A 90 -0.22 2.24 25.34
N ILE A 91 -1.49 2.62 25.34
CA ILE A 91 -2.52 2.04 24.46
C ILE A 91 -2.99 3.14 23.53
N ALA A 92 -3.06 2.86 22.24
CA ALA A 92 -3.49 3.81 21.24
C ALA A 92 -4.47 3.20 20.25
N VAL A 93 -5.39 4.02 19.78
CA VAL A 93 -6.20 3.76 18.59
C VAL A 93 -5.67 4.67 17.50
N ASP A 94 -5.44 4.13 16.32
CA ASP A 94 -4.94 4.89 15.18
C ASP A 94 -5.85 4.78 13.96
N TYR A 95 -5.80 5.84 13.15
CA TYR A 95 -6.44 5.96 11.86
C TYR A 95 -5.42 6.43 10.84
N ALA A 96 -5.32 5.72 9.71
CA ALA A 96 -4.51 6.12 8.58
C ALA A 96 -5.35 6.13 7.30
N HIS A 97 -5.16 7.17 6.48
CA HIS A 97 -5.77 7.30 5.16
C HIS A 97 -4.71 7.19 4.09
N TYR A 98 -4.66 6.02 3.44
CA TYR A 98 -3.64 5.74 2.43
C TYR A 98 -3.97 6.40 1.10
N ARG A 99 -2.95 6.80 0.39
CA ARG A 99 -3.09 7.36 -0.95
C ARG A 99 -3.27 6.24 -1.97
N LYS A 100 -4.18 6.46 -2.94
CA LYS A 100 -4.32 5.56 -4.09
C LYS A 100 -3.03 5.55 -4.90
N TRP A 101 -2.55 4.38 -5.26
CA TRP A 101 -1.45 4.20 -6.18
C TRP A 101 -1.84 3.28 -7.33
N SER A 102 -1.20 3.48 -8.46
CA SER A 102 -1.39 2.68 -9.66
C SER A 102 -0.06 2.11 -10.11
N HIS A 103 -0.09 0.94 -10.67
CA HIS A 103 1.03 0.30 -11.31
C HIS A 103 0.66 -0.04 -12.75
N GLY A 104 1.67 -0.09 -13.60
CA GLY A 104 1.51 -0.58 -14.96
C GLY A 104 2.83 -1.21 -15.38
N LYS A 105 2.75 -2.38 -15.99
CA LYS A 105 3.88 -3.05 -16.60
C LYS A 105 3.52 -3.42 -18.04
N HIS A 106 4.51 -3.35 -18.90
CA HIS A 106 4.42 -3.74 -20.26
C HIS A 106 5.62 -4.62 -20.59
N LEU A 107 5.36 -5.82 -21.07
CA LEU A 107 6.38 -6.80 -21.43
C LEU A 107 6.06 -7.34 -22.83
N ILE A 108 7.06 -7.38 -23.67
CA ILE A 108 7.01 -8.08 -24.96
C ILE A 108 7.94 -9.27 -24.85
N SER A 109 7.39 -10.48 -25.04
CA SER A 109 8.19 -11.69 -24.99
C SER A 109 9.12 -11.80 -26.18
N GLU A 110 10.22 -12.53 -26.02
CA GLU A 110 10.93 -13.06 -27.17
C GLU A 110 10.01 -14.02 -27.95
N PRO A 111 10.27 -14.21 -29.24
CA PRO A 111 9.48 -15.14 -30.04
C PRO A 111 9.57 -16.56 -29.50
N ILE A 112 8.41 -17.11 -29.11
CA ILE A 112 8.31 -18.51 -28.65
C ILE A 112 8.05 -19.38 -29.87
N GLU A 113 9.04 -20.17 -30.20
CA GLU A 113 8.97 -21.10 -31.33
C GLU A 113 8.35 -22.43 -30.88
N LYS A 114 7.33 -22.89 -31.59
CA LYS A 114 6.71 -24.21 -31.38
C LYS A 114 6.41 -24.86 -32.69
N ASP A 115 6.57 -26.19 -32.71
CA ASP A 115 6.01 -26.99 -33.76
C ASP A 115 4.49 -27.13 -33.50
N PRO A 116 3.60 -26.83 -34.47
CA PRO A 116 2.18 -27.05 -34.31
C PRO A 116 1.90 -28.49 -33.92
N ALA A 117 1.08 -28.65 -32.87
CA ALA A 117 0.70 -29.99 -32.41
C ALA A 117 -0.16 -30.68 -33.47
N GLY A 118 0.38 -31.74 -34.05
CA GLY A 118 -0.29 -32.54 -35.05
C GLY A 118 0.73 -32.99 -36.10
N SER A 119 1.30 -34.15 -35.89
CA SER A 119 2.40 -34.69 -36.72
C SER A 119 1.99 -35.19 -38.09
N THR A 120 0.78 -34.84 -38.56
CA THR A 120 0.30 -35.25 -39.89
C THR A 120 0.56 -34.17 -40.93
N PRO A 121 1.04 -34.51 -42.12
CA PRO A 121 1.20 -33.57 -43.24
C PRO A 121 -0.11 -32.84 -43.54
N PRO A 122 -0.12 -31.54 -43.84
CA PRO A 122 1.07 -30.66 -44.06
C PRO A 122 1.59 -29.93 -42.80
N MET A 123 1.02 -30.10 -41.60
CA MET A 123 1.34 -29.34 -40.40
C MET A 123 2.76 -29.62 -39.85
N ASN A 124 3.32 -30.80 -40.09
CA ASN A 124 4.71 -31.14 -39.72
C ASN A 124 5.78 -30.33 -40.45
N LEU A 125 5.39 -29.66 -41.56
CA LEU A 125 6.28 -28.81 -42.36
C LEU A 125 6.24 -27.34 -41.93
N VAL A 126 5.40 -27.00 -40.93
CA VAL A 126 5.18 -25.64 -40.49
C VAL A 126 5.81 -25.42 -39.12
N LYS A 127 6.37 -24.24 -38.91
CA LYS A 127 6.89 -23.74 -37.63
C LYS A 127 6.04 -22.54 -37.24
N SER A 128 5.64 -22.45 -35.99
CA SER A 128 4.98 -21.29 -35.43
C SER A 128 5.91 -20.49 -34.53
N SER A 129 5.90 -19.20 -34.68
CA SER A 129 6.60 -18.25 -33.80
C SER A 129 5.59 -17.30 -33.22
N THR A 130 5.43 -17.32 -31.92
CA THR A 130 4.45 -16.48 -31.21
C THR A 130 5.15 -15.45 -30.34
N VAL A 131 4.81 -14.19 -30.54
CA VAL A 131 5.20 -13.08 -29.66
C VAL A 131 4.00 -12.73 -28.78
N ILE A 132 4.24 -12.59 -27.49
CA ILE A 132 3.24 -12.19 -26.51
C ILE A 132 3.55 -10.74 -26.09
N ASP A 133 2.60 -9.84 -26.33
CA ASP A 133 2.60 -8.49 -25.79
C ASP A 133 1.68 -8.47 -24.57
N HIS A 134 2.29 -8.47 -23.38
CA HIS A 134 1.59 -8.50 -22.10
C HIS A 134 1.56 -7.10 -21.49
N LYS A 135 0.34 -6.58 -21.28
CA LYS A 135 0.10 -5.31 -20.59
C LYS A 135 -0.69 -5.57 -19.31
N ASP A 136 -0.09 -5.24 -18.20
CA ASP A 136 -0.73 -5.26 -16.90
C ASP A 136 -0.81 -3.84 -16.35
N ALA A 137 -2.01 -3.42 -15.99
CA ALA A 137 -2.24 -2.14 -15.35
C ALA A 137 -3.24 -2.31 -14.22
N GLY A 138 -2.93 -1.75 -13.08
CA GLY A 138 -3.81 -1.85 -11.94
C GLY A 138 -3.73 -0.66 -11.02
N SER A 139 -4.70 -0.56 -10.16
CA SER A 139 -4.68 0.36 -9.05
C SER A 139 -4.97 -0.38 -7.76
N PHE A 140 -4.22 -0.04 -6.76
CA PHE A 140 -4.41 -0.54 -5.41
C PHE A 140 -4.65 0.64 -4.49
N GLN A 141 -5.60 0.52 -3.61
CA GLN A 141 -5.88 1.52 -2.60
C GLN A 141 -6.20 0.82 -1.29
N ALA A 142 -5.26 0.89 -0.35
CA ALA A 142 -5.62 0.74 1.05
C ALA A 142 -6.36 2.03 1.43
N LYS A 143 -7.69 2.04 1.37
CA LYS A 143 -8.46 3.27 1.60
C LYS A 143 -8.21 3.83 3.00
N ASN A 144 -8.48 3.01 4.01
CA ASN A 144 -8.35 3.39 5.41
C ASN A 144 -7.89 2.19 6.22
N SER A 145 -7.14 2.47 7.27
CA SER A 145 -6.78 1.49 8.28
C SER A 145 -7.12 2.04 9.65
N TYR A 146 -7.73 1.21 10.47
CA TYR A 146 -7.99 1.46 11.88
C TYR A 146 -7.24 0.41 12.68
N GLY A 147 -6.62 0.79 13.78
CA GLY A 147 -5.89 -0.16 14.60
C GLY A 147 -5.85 0.19 16.06
N ILE A 148 -5.54 -0.82 16.86
CA ILE A 148 -5.26 -0.69 18.28
C ILE A 148 -3.82 -1.16 18.46
N SER A 149 -3.06 -0.39 19.24
CA SER A 149 -1.65 -0.64 19.52
C SER A 149 -1.40 -0.67 21.01
N VAL A 150 -0.54 -1.59 21.44
CA VAL A 150 0.04 -1.61 22.77
C VAL A 150 1.54 -1.36 22.60
N ILE A 151 2.06 -0.37 23.30
CA ILE A 151 3.42 0.14 23.13
C ILE A 151 4.08 0.16 24.50
N TYR A 152 5.33 -0.27 24.57
CA TYR A 152 6.18 -0.18 25.74
C TYR A 152 7.29 0.84 25.50
N ASP A 153 7.36 1.86 26.33
CA ASP A 153 8.41 2.88 26.35
C ASP A 153 9.48 2.47 27.34
N PHE A 154 10.72 2.40 26.85
CA PHE A 154 11.86 2.13 27.71
C PHE A 154 12.18 3.39 28.51
N ASP A 155 12.20 3.26 29.82
CA ASP A 155 12.61 4.35 30.68
C ASP A 155 14.11 4.59 30.55
N THR A 156 14.47 5.82 30.23
CA THR A 156 15.87 6.25 30.10
C THR A 156 16.05 7.55 30.85
N GLU A 157 17.25 7.76 31.38
CA GLU A 157 17.64 9.03 32.03
C GLU A 157 17.71 10.20 31.01
N TYR A 158 17.60 9.91 29.73
CA TYR A 158 17.73 10.88 28.64
C TYR A 158 16.34 11.32 28.11
N LYS A 159 16.33 12.44 27.39
CA LYS A 159 15.14 12.91 26.66
C LYS A 159 14.71 12.00 25.50
N ILE A 160 15.57 11.05 25.13
CA ILE A 160 15.32 10.07 24.07
C ILE A 160 14.70 8.82 24.71
N LYS A 161 13.50 8.47 24.31
CA LYS A 161 12.75 7.30 24.81
C LYS A 161 12.51 6.32 23.68
N PRO A 162 13.32 5.26 23.60
CA PRO A 162 13.02 4.16 22.68
C PRO A 162 11.71 3.48 23.05
N TYR A 163 11.04 2.91 22.05
CA TYR A 163 9.83 2.14 22.30
C TYR A 163 9.66 0.98 21.31
N ILE A 164 8.92 -0.02 21.74
CA ILE A 164 8.46 -1.13 20.92
C ILE A 164 6.98 -1.37 21.17
N GLY A 165 6.29 -1.99 20.21
CA GLY A 165 4.87 -2.29 20.39
C GLY A 165 4.35 -3.27 19.36
N ALA A 166 3.13 -3.71 19.63
CA ALA A 166 2.36 -4.55 18.73
C ALA A 166 1.04 -3.85 18.35
N ARG A 167 0.55 -4.13 17.16
CA ARG A 167 -0.67 -3.57 16.61
C ARG A 167 -1.54 -4.67 16.03
N ILE A 168 -2.84 -4.53 16.24
CA ILE A 168 -3.86 -5.22 15.47
C ILE A 168 -4.72 -4.18 14.78
N GLY A 169 -5.02 -4.37 13.50
CA GLY A 169 -5.78 -3.39 12.75
C GLY A 169 -6.66 -3.99 11.67
N VAL A 170 -7.63 -3.20 11.22
CA VAL A 170 -8.50 -3.53 10.10
C VAL A 170 -8.20 -2.58 8.96
N GLY A 171 -7.78 -3.12 7.83
CA GLY A 171 -7.56 -2.38 6.59
C GLY A 171 -8.68 -2.59 5.59
N HIS A 172 -9.13 -1.49 4.96
CA HIS A 172 -10.00 -1.54 3.80
C HIS A 172 -9.14 -1.43 2.55
N VAL A 173 -9.07 -2.51 1.79
CA VAL A 173 -8.24 -2.59 0.58
C VAL A 173 -9.16 -2.69 -0.63
N ALA A 174 -8.97 -1.78 -1.59
CA ALA A 174 -9.59 -1.85 -2.90
C ALA A 174 -8.49 -2.11 -3.94
N ALA A 175 -8.67 -3.16 -4.71
CA ALA A 175 -7.80 -3.51 -5.82
C ALA A 175 -8.60 -3.54 -7.11
N SER A 176 -8.07 -2.96 -8.16
CA SER A 176 -8.60 -3.09 -9.52
C SER A 176 -7.45 -3.31 -10.48
N GLY A 177 -7.61 -4.22 -11.41
CA GLY A 177 -6.61 -4.53 -12.39
C GLY A 177 -7.22 -4.80 -13.75
N TYR A 178 -6.39 -4.62 -14.76
CA TYR A 178 -6.66 -4.88 -16.15
C TYR A 178 -5.42 -5.53 -16.74
N THR A 179 -5.60 -6.70 -17.30
CA THR A 179 -4.56 -7.45 -18.01
C THR A 179 -4.97 -7.62 -19.44
N LYS A 180 -4.08 -7.33 -20.37
CA LYS A 180 -4.26 -7.54 -21.78
C LYS A 180 -3.07 -8.30 -22.34
N ASP A 181 -3.35 -9.47 -22.90
CA ASP A 181 -2.39 -10.30 -23.62
C ASP A 181 -2.72 -10.26 -25.10
N GLU A 182 -1.80 -9.76 -25.90
CA GLU A 182 -1.89 -9.81 -27.36
C GLU A 182 -0.90 -10.83 -27.89
N PHE A 183 -1.42 -11.85 -28.56
CA PHE A 183 -0.63 -12.91 -29.18
C PHE A 183 -0.52 -12.64 -30.66
N THR A 184 0.71 -12.53 -31.17
CA THR A 184 0.96 -12.45 -32.61
C THR A 184 1.72 -13.69 -33.05
N THR A 185 1.07 -14.56 -33.77
CA THR A 185 1.65 -15.83 -34.28
C THR A 185 1.94 -15.73 -35.75
N LYS A 186 3.18 -15.99 -36.10
CA LYS A 186 3.65 -16.13 -37.49
C LYS A 186 3.86 -17.59 -37.79
N LEU A 187 3.37 -18.03 -38.94
CA LEU A 187 3.62 -19.38 -39.47
C LEU A 187 4.64 -19.32 -40.59
N THR A 188 5.63 -20.19 -40.51
CA THR A 188 6.68 -20.29 -41.55
C THR A 188 6.90 -21.74 -41.97
N LEU A 189 7.33 -21.94 -43.22
CA LEU A 189 7.77 -23.25 -43.70
C LEU A 189 9.15 -23.60 -43.10
N LYS A 190 9.28 -24.79 -42.55
CA LYS A 190 10.57 -25.27 -41.98
C LYS A 190 11.69 -25.34 -42.99
N ALA A 191 11.38 -25.59 -44.26
CA ALA A 191 12.37 -25.80 -45.31
C ALA A 191 13.16 -24.53 -45.67
N ASN A 192 12.54 -23.36 -45.65
CA ASN A 192 13.13 -22.12 -46.15
C ASN A 192 12.71 -20.86 -45.35
N ASN A 193 12.04 -21.04 -44.22
CA ASN A 193 11.49 -19.96 -43.35
C ASN A 193 10.56 -18.98 -44.09
N MET A 194 9.96 -19.40 -45.22
CA MET A 194 8.99 -18.55 -45.92
C MET A 194 7.70 -18.43 -45.10
N PRO A 195 7.15 -17.21 -44.97
CA PRO A 195 5.87 -17.00 -44.23
C PRO A 195 4.72 -17.67 -44.99
N ILE A 196 3.80 -18.26 -44.21
CA ILE A 196 2.58 -18.87 -44.70
C ILE A 196 1.40 -18.01 -44.24
N GLY A 197 0.81 -17.30 -45.17
CA GLY A 197 -0.33 -16.41 -44.85
C GLY A 197 0.08 -15.15 -44.09
N GLY A 198 -0.91 -14.50 -43.50
CA GLY A 198 -0.70 -13.31 -42.64
C GLY A 198 -0.50 -13.69 -41.17
N ASP A 199 -0.10 -12.69 -40.37
CA ASP A 199 0.04 -12.85 -38.92
C ASP A 199 -1.33 -13.15 -38.29
N VAL A 200 -1.42 -14.20 -37.49
CA VAL A 200 -2.60 -14.53 -36.71
C VAL A 200 -2.53 -13.76 -35.39
N LYS A 201 -3.50 -12.92 -35.15
CA LYS A 201 -3.59 -12.12 -33.94
C LYS A 201 -4.74 -12.60 -33.07
N ALA A 202 -4.47 -12.78 -31.77
CA ALA A 202 -5.47 -13.04 -30.75
C ALA A 202 -5.21 -12.10 -29.56
N ALA A 203 -6.26 -11.69 -28.91
CA ALA A 203 -6.16 -10.87 -27.71
C ALA A 203 -7.05 -11.45 -26.62
N GLN A 204 -6.54 -11.46 -25.40
CA GLN A 204 -7.29 -11.81 -24.22
C GLN A 204 -7.25 -10.63 -23.25
N GLU A 205 -8.41 -10.21 -22.77
CA GLU A 205 -8.54 -9.12 -21.83
C GLU A 205 -9.24 -9.61 -20.57
N THR A 206 -8.68 -9.28 -19.41
CA THR A 206 -9.26 -9.60 -18.11
C THR A 206 -9.23 -8.37 -17.24
N SER A 207 -10.37 -8.05 -16.64
CA SER A 207 -10.45 -6.96 -15.67
C SER A 207 -11.09 -7.44 -14.37
N TYR A 208 -10.60 -6.93 -13.25
CA TYR A 208 -11.18 -7.21 -11.95
C TYR A 208 -11.25 -5.94 -11.10
N SER A 209 -12.23 -5.89 -10.22
CA SER A 209 -12.33 -4.85 -9.20
C SER A 209 -12.89 -5.47 -7.93
N ARG A 210 -12.15 -5.33 -6.83
CA ARG A 210 -12.52 -5.90 -5.52
C ARG A 210 -12.24 -4.92 -4.39
N THR A 211 -13.12 -4.93 -3.40
CA THR A 211 -12.90 -4.22 -2.12
C THR A 211 -13.04 -5.22 -1.00
N ILE A 212 -12.04 -5.29 -0.13
CA ILE A 212 -11.96 -6.29 0.93
C ILE A 212 -11.56 -5.61 2.24
N LYS A 213 -12.12 -6.14 3.33
CA LYS A 213 -11.73 -5.81 4.71
C LYS A 213 -10.84 -6.92 5.23
N ARG A 214 -9.69 -6.56 5.78
CA ARG A 214 -8.74 -7.54 6.35
C ARG A 214 -8.27 -7.09 7.72
N ILE A 215 -8.12 -8.08 8.60
CA ILE A 215 -7.44 -7.91 9.88
C ILE A 215 -5.96 -8.15 9.61
N GLY A 216 -5.11 -7.24 10.08
CA GLY A 216 -3.67 -7.34 10.00
C GLY A 216 -3.03 -7.21 11.36
N PHE A 217 -1.83 -7.76 11.48
CA PHE A 217 -0.99 -7.66 12.66
C PHE A 217 0.25 -6.85 12.31
N GLY A 218 0.76 -6.08 13.26
CA GLY A 218 1.93 -5.25 13.06
C GLY A 218 2.83 -5.17 14.27
N PHE A 219 4.09 -4.83 13.99
CA PHE A 219 5.07 -4.45 14.99
C PHE A 219 5.40 -2.98 14.83
N ILE A 220 5.65 -2.32 15.96
CA ILE A 220 5.98 -0.91 16.03
C ILE A 220 7.28 -0.79 16.79
N GLY A 221 8.16 0.09 16.34
CA GLY A 221 9.38 0.46 17.07
C GLY A 221 9.79 1.86 16.69
N GLY A 222 10.42 2.56 17.61
CA GLY A 222 10.84 3.93 17.35
C GLY A 222 11.50 4.60 18.52
N ILE A 223 11.67 5.90 18.38
CA ILE A 223 12.22 6.77 19.41
C ILE A 223 11.35 8.02 19.54
N GLY A 224 11.01 8.37 20.78
CA GLY A 224 10.43 9.64 21.16
C GLY A 224 11.52 10.58 21.69
N TYR A 225 11.43 11.86 21.38
CA TYR A 225 12.27 12.91 21.96
C TYR A 225 11.39 13.95 22.63
N ASP A 226 11.49 14.04 23.97
CA ASP A 226 10.67 14.97 24.74
C ASP A 226 11.24 16.40 24.63
N ILE A 227 10.52 17.26 23.89
CA ILE A 227 10.83 18.69 23.79
C ILE A 227 10.41 19.39 25.10
N THR A 228 9.19 19.07 25.55
CA THR A 228 8.60 19.54 26.81
C THR A 228 7.96 18.34 27.52
N PRO A 229 7.54 18.47 28.78
CA PRO A 229 6.79 17.41 29.46
C PRO A 229 5.55 16.93 28.69
N ASN A 230 4.95 17.80 27.88
CA ASN A 230 3.72 17.51 27.15
C ASN A 230 3.92 17.26 25.66
N ILE A 231 5.08 17.60 25.08
CA ILE A 231 5.34 17.51 23.64
C ILE A 231 6.52 16.60 23.37
N THR A 232 6.27 15.54 22.62
CA THR A 232 7.27 14.58 22.15
C THR A 232 7.33 14.57 20.63
N LEU A 233 8.52 14.71 20.05
CA LEU A 233 8.76 14.33 18.67
C LEU A 233 8.89 12.83 18.58
N ASP A 234 8.29 12.23 17.58
CA ASP A 234 8.24 10.78 17.39
C ASP A 234 8.84 10.40 16.04
N LEU A 235 9.79 9.50 16.03
CA LEU A 235 10.35 8.86 14.84
C LEU A 235 10.09 7.37 14.95
N GLY A 236 9.18 6.88 14.11
CA GLY A 236 8.67 5.52 14.21
C GLY A 236 8.88 4.69 12.96
N TYR A 237 8.92 3.41 13.17
CA TYR A 237 8.84 2.40 12.14
C TYR A 237 7.74 1.41 12.48
N ARG A 238 6.93 1.06 11.48
CA ARG A 238 5.86 0.08 11.62
C ARG A 238 5.93 -0.93 10.48
N TYR A 239 5.84 -2.19 10.83
CA TYR A 239 5.60 -3.29 9.92
C TYR A 239 4.17 -3.79 10.11
N ASN A 240 3.39 -3.93 9.04
CA ASN A 240 2.09 -4.58 9.09
C ASN A 240 2.03 -5.72 8.08
N ASP A 241 1.49 -6.84 8.51
CA ASP A 241 1.11 -7.96 7.68
C ASP A 241 -0.42 -8.04 7.66
N TRP A 242 -1.01 -7.80 6.50
CA TRP A 242 -2.45 -7.79 6.29
C TRP A 242 -2.99 -9.17 5.88
N GLY A 243 -2.11 -10.19 5.89
CA GLY A 243 -2.46 -11.56 5.54
C GLY A 243 -2.61 -11.79 4.04
N HIS A 244 -3.24 -12.90 3.69
CA HIS A 244 -3.45 -13.32 2.30
C HIS A 244 -4.80 -12.84 1.80
N LEU A 245 -4.79 -12.34 0.57
CA LEU A 245 -5.95 -12.00 -0.21
C LEU A 245 -5.97 -12.95 -1.40
N GLU A 246 -6.68 -14.07 -1.28
CA GLU A 246 -6.57 -15.18 -2.25
C GLU A 246 -5.10 -15.64 -2.32
N ASN A 247 -4.45 -15.50 -3.48
CA ASN A 247 -3.07 -15.88 -3.72
C ASN A 247 -2.08 -14.70 -3.57
N VAL A 248 -2.50 -13.61 -2.89
CA VAL A 248 -1.69 -12.40 -2.76
C VAL A 248 -1.51 -12.05 -1.29
N ARG A 249 -0.28 -11.92 -0.83
CA ARG A 249 0.06 -11.46 0.52
C ARG A 249 0.42 -9.99 0.49
N PHE A 250 -0.21 -9.22 1.38
CA PHE A 250 0.01 -7.78 1.46
C PHE A 250 0.74 -7.39 2.75
N LYS A 251 1.85 -6.69 2.59
CA LYS A 251 2.71 -6.21 3.68
C LYS A 251 3.01 -4.74 3.49
N THR A 252 3.09 -3.99 4.59
CA THR A 252 3.52 -2.59 4.59
C THR A 252 4.69 -2.36 5.55
N HIS A 253 5.64 -1.56 5.10
CA HIS A 253 6.75 -1.04 5.88
C HIS A 253 6.58 0.48 5.92
N GLU A 254 6.42 1.05 7.08
CA GLU A 254 6.09 2.46 7.27
C GLU A 254 7.15 3.12 8.14
N ALA A 255 7.80 4.14 7.61
CA ALA A 255 8.58 5.07 8.40
C ALA A 255 7.73 6.30 8.70
N SER A 256 7.73 6.79 9.91
CA SER A 256 6.90 7.92 10.32
C SER A 256 7.69 8.94 11.12
N PHE A 257 7.34 10.20 10.93
CA PHE A 257 7.74 11.31 11.76
C PHE A 257 6.51 12.04 12.24
N GLY A 258 6.42 12.32 13.54
CA GLY A 258 5.22 12.89 14.11
C GLY A 258 5.45 13.70 15.38
N VAL A 259 4.34 14.26 15.84
CA VAL A 259 4.27 14.99 17.10
C VAL A 259 3.19 14.38 17.97
N ARG A 260 3.55 14.10 19.21
CA ARG A 260 2.66 13.62 20.24
C ARG A 260 2.48 14.71 21.29
N TYR A 261 1.23 14.99 21.63
CA TYR A 261 0.87 15.91 22.69
C TYR A 261 0.11 15.16 23.80
N ARG A 262 0.59 15.26 25.04
CA ARG A 262 -0.02 14.66 26.23
C ARG A 262 -0.69 15.77 27.04
N PHE A 263 -1.92 15.49 27.46
CA PHE A 263 -2.74 16.40 28.26
C PHE A 263 -2.51 16.25 29.76
#